data_fa24d4b722e599ef90f0b20fa9d16d3f
#
_entry.id   fa24d4b722e599ef90f0b20fa9d16d3f
#
_cell.length_a   1.000
_cell.length_b   1.000
_cell.length_c   1.000
_cell.angle_alpha   90.00
_cell.angle_beta   90.00
_cell.angle_gamma   90.00
#
_symmetry.space_group_name_H-M   'P 1'
#
loop_
_entity.id
_entity.type
_entity.pdbx_description
1 polymer ?
#
loop_
_entity_poly.entity_id
_entity_poly.type
_entity_poly.pdbx_seq_one_letter_code
_entity_poly.pdbx_strand_id
1 'polypeptide(L)'
;MISKLCSWGETREHAICYMQEALDNYQIEGIGQNIPFLHSVYRNIDFRDGKISTAFIEENYPEGFKGETISEEERNQLAALVGFAQHIKNIRNQTISGRMNTSERNTDGEYFIKFEDQWVAIKIQIGDHEHTVIVDDTQLKFVTSWKPSDALISASFNKKNIVANLRFQDEGITVEYRGFLDTVVVCNETEKELFKFIKEPEAIDTSKFLLCPMPG
;
A
#
# COMPACT_ATOMS: atom_id res chain seq x y z
N MET A 1 -1.33 10.29 -23.43
CA MET A 1 -2.43 9.71 -22.62
C MET A 1 -2.56 8.26 -23.00
N ILE A 2 -2.34 7.34 -22.04
CA ILE A 2 -2.32 5.89 -22.29
C ILE A 2 -3.69 5.28 -22.02
N SER A 3 -4.38 5.75 -21.00
CA SER A 3 -5.70 5.26 -20.61
C SER A 3 -6.59 6.36 -20.09
N LYS A 4 -7.89 6.18 -20.23
CA LYS A 4 -8.93 7.06 -19.70
C LYS A 4 -10.00 6.22 -19.03
N LEU A 5 -10.16 6.41 -17.73
CA LEU A 5 -11.20 5.74 -16.95
C LEU A 5 -12.43 6.65 -16.88
N CYS A 6 -13.61 6.08 -17.10
CA CYS A 6 -14.88 6.77 -17.00
C CYS A 6 -15.84 5.94 -16.17
N SER A 7 -16.58 6.57 -15.28
CA SER A 7 -17.67 5.96 -14.51
C SER A 7 -18.98 6.65 -14.84
N TRP A 8 -20.07 5.91 -14.67
CA TRP A 8 -21.42 6.43 -14.81
C TRP A 8 -22.25 6.10 -13.57
N GLY A 9 -23.14 6.97 -13.18
CA GLY A 9 -24.07 6.78 -12.08
C GLY A 9 -25.32 7.64 -12.29
N GLU A 10 -26.45 7.24 -11.71
CA GLU A 10 -27.71 7.98 -11.77
C GLU A 10 -27.59 9.37 -11.12
N THR A 11 -26.71 9.50 -10.15
CA THR A 11 -26.38 10.76 -9.48
C THR A 11 -24.89 11.01 -9.52
N ARG A 12 -24.48 12.27 -9.30
CA ARG A 12 -23.07 12.65 -9.18
C ARG A 12 -22.37 11.83 -8.09
N GLU A 13 -23.00 11.65 -6.94
CA GLU A 13 -22.46 10.89 -5.83
C GLU A 13 -22.23 9.42 -6.19
N HIS A 14 -23.19 8.78 -6.85
CA HIS A 14 -23.03 7.41 -7.35
C HIS A 14 -21.88 7.30 -8.35
N ALA A 15 -21.77 8.26 -9.28
CA ALA A 15 -20.67 8.27 -10.25
C ALA A 15 -19.30 8.42 -9.56
N ILE A 16 -19.20 9.24 -8.51
CA ILE A 16 -17.98 9.40 -7.71
C ILE A 16 -17.65 8.10 -6.97
N CYS A 17 -18.63 7.46 -6.31
CA CYS A 17 -18.41 6.20 -5.61
C CYS A 17 -17.91 5.10 -6.57
N TYR A 18 -18.56 4.95 -7.73
CA TYR A 18 -18.11 3.98 -8.74
C TYR A 18 -16.73 4.29 -9.31
N MET A 19 -16.38 5.58 -9.44
CA MET A 19 -15.03 5.95 -9.86
C MET A 19 -14.00 5.57 -8.80
N GLN A 20 -14.28 5.79 -7.51
CA GLN A 20 -13.38 5.40 -6.43
C GLN A 20 -13.19 3.87 -6.39
N GLU A 21 -14.27 3.09 -6.51
CA GLU A 21 -14.18 1.63 -6.60
C GLU A 21 -13.40 1.17 -7.84
N ALA A 22 -13.61 1.83 -8.96
CA ALA A 22 -12.87 1.53 -10.18
C ALA A 22 -11.38 1.85 -10.06
N LEU A 23 -11.01 2.97 -9.41
CA LEU A 23 -9.63 3.33 -9.14
C LEU A 23 -8.96 2.37 -8.16
N ASP A 24 -9.69 1.89 -7.11
CA ASP A 24 -9.18 0.87 -6.18
C ASP A 24 -8.77 -0.43 -6.90
N ASN A 25 -9.44 -0.76 -8.00
CA ASN A 25 -9.21 -1.96 -8.79
C ASN A 25 -8.39 -1.70 -10.08
N TYR A 26 -7.96 -0.47 -10.32
CA TYR A 26 -7.26 -0.11 -11.54
C TYR A 26 -5.74 -0.06 -11.32
N GLN A 27 -5.04 -0.96 -11.98
CA GLN A 27 -3.60 -1.09 -11.87
C GLN A 27 -2.88 -0.63 -13.12
N ILE A 28 -1.85 0.18 -12.94
CA ILE A 28 -0.90 0.59 -13.99
C ILE A 28 0.51 0.38 -13.47
N GLU A 29 1.33 -0.34 -14.21
CA GLU A 29 2.72 -0.59 -13.88
C GLU A 29 3.67 -0.12 -14.99
N GLY A 30 4.92 0.13 -14.62
CA GLY A 30 6.01 0.47 -15.54
C GLY A 30 6.05 1.93 -16.00
N ILE A 31 5.05 2.73 -15.65
CA ILE A 31 4.98 4.18 -15.96
C ILE A 31 4.49 4.98 -14.77
N GLY A 32 4.84 6.26 -14.74
CA GLY A 32 4.25 7.19 -13.77
C GLY A 32 2.74 7.31 -13.98
N GLN A 33 1.97 7.28 -12.90
CA GLN A 33 0.52 7.35 -12.89
C GLN A 33 0.04 8.30 -11.78
N ASN A 34 -1.20 8.78 -11.87
CA ASN A 34 -1.77 9.75 -10.96
C ASN A 34 -2.98 9.20 -10.17
N ILE A 35 -3.12 7.88 -10.07
CA ILE A 35 -4.23 7.23 -9.38
C ILE A 35 -4.37 7.71 -7.92
N PRO A 36 -3.29 7.77 -7.10
CA PRO A 36 -3.39 8.26 -5.73
C PRO A 36 -3.89 9.71 -5.65
N PHE A 37 -3.44 10.57 -6.55
CA PHE A 37 -3.93 11.95 -6.63
C PHE A 37 -5.41 12.02 -7.01
N LEU A 38 -5.85 11.19 -7.97
CA LEU A 38 -7.26 11.14 -8.36
C LEU A 38 -8.15 10.68 -7.19
N HIS A 39 -7.70 9.71 -6.38
CA HIS A 39 -8.40 9.32 -5.16
C HIS A 39 -8.59 10.51 -4.21
N SER A 40 -7.54 11.29 -3.99
CA SER A 40 -7.61 12.50 -3.16
C SER A 40 -8.63 13.49 -3.71
N VAL A 41 -8.61 13.77 -5.01
CA VAL A 41 -9.58 14.66 -5.66
C VAL A 41 -11.02 14.19 -5.45
N TYR A 42 -11.31 12.90 -5.66
CA TYR A 42 -12.66 12.35 -5.48
C TYR A 42 -13.12 12.28 -4.01
N ARG A 43 -12.20 12.36 -3.06
CA ARG A 43 -12.51 12.47 -1.62
C ARG A 43 -12.71 13.90 -1.16
N ASN A 44 -12.18 14.87 -1.90
CA ASN A 44 -12.27 16.28 -1.55
C ASN A 44 -13.72 16.76 -1.52
N ILE A 45 -14.10 17.46 -0.43
CA ILE A 45 -15.48 17.91 -0.20
C ILE A 45 -15.95 18.90 -1.25
N ASP A 46 -15.09 19.83 -1.68
CA ASP A 46 -15.45 20.85 -2.66
C ASP A 46 -15.65 20.21 -4.03
N PHE A 47 -14.86 19.16 -4.37
CA PHE A 47 -15.11 18.39 -5.59
C PHE A 47 -16.46 17.69 -5.52
N ARG A 48 -16.80 17.05 -4.39
CA ARG A 48 -18.08 16.32 -4.19
C ARG A 48 -19.27 17.26 -4.22
N ASP A 49 -19.15 18.45 -3.63
CA ASP A 49 -20.17 19.49 -3.64
C ASP A 49 -20.31 20.19 -5.00
N GLY A 50 -19.42 19.90 -5.96
CA GLY A 50 -19.44 20.52 -7.27
C GLY A 50 -18.86 21.94 -7.32
N LYS A 51 -18.16 22.38 -6.27
CA LYS A 51 -17.45 23.66 -6.22
C LYS A 51 -16.12 23.56 -6.96
N ILE A 52 -16.19 23.45 -8.28
CA ILE A 52 -15.02 23.22 -9.12
C ILE A 52 -14.76 24.49 -9.95
N SER A 53 -13.55 25.03 -9.80
CA SER A 53 -13.01 26.13 -10.60
C SER A 53 -11.77 25.67 -11.38
N THR A 54 -11.29 26.50 -12.29
CA THR A 54 -9.99 26.27 -12.94
C THR A 54 -8.82 26.35 -11.96
N ALA A 55 -9.01 27.01 -10.82
CA ALA A 55 -8.02 27.12 -9.74
C ALA A 55 -8.13 26.00 -8.69
N PHE A 56 -9.07 25.06 -8.84
CA PHE A 56 -9.34 24.00 -7.83
C PHE A 56 -8.07 23.28 -7.35
N ILE A 57 -7.18 22.91 -8.28
CA ILE A 57 -5.94 22.19 -7.92
C ILE A 57 -4.99 23.10 -7.17
N GLU A 58 -4.83 24.36 -7.62
CA GLU A 58 -3.96 25.34 -6.99
C GLU A 58 -4.44 25.70 -5.56
N GLU A 59 -5.77 25.81 -5.38
CA GLU A 59 -6.38 26.12 -4.09
C GLU A 59 -6.31 24.97 -3.09
N ASN A 60 -6.52 23.73 -3.53
CA ASN A 60 -6.57 22.56 -2.63
C ASN A 60 -5.22 21.84 -2.48
N TYR A 61 -4.31 22.01 -3.44
CA TYR A 61 -2.98 21.36 -3.46
C TYR A 61 -1.86 22.37 -3.78
N PRO A 62 -1.70 23.45 -2.99
CA PRO A 62 -0.74 24.52 -3.31
C PRO A 62 0.72 24.06 -3.32
N GLU A 63 1.03 23.03 -2.52
CA GLU A 63 2.37 22.42 -2.45
C GLU A 63 2.48 21.13 -3.29
N GLY A 64 1.50 20.85 -4.14
CA GLY A 64 1.36 19.58 -4.84
C GLY A 64 0.79 18.46 -3.95
N PHE A 65 0.56 17.31 -4.56
CA PHE A 65 0.06 16.12 -3.87
C PHE A 65 1.21 15.35 -3.21
N LYS A 66 1.13 15.13 -1.90
CA LYS A 66 2.14 14.41 -1.10
C LYS A 66 1.65 13.07 -0.56
N GLY A 67 0.47 12.61 -1.01
CA GLY A 67 -0.22 11.44 -0.45
C GLY A 67 -1.32 11.84 0.54
N GLU A 68 -2.27 10.95 0.75
CA GLU A 68 -3.31 11.07 1.76
C GLU A 68 -2.85 10.46 3.08
N THR A 69 -3.38 11.00 4.18
CA THR A 69 -3.21 10.38 5.49
C THR A 69 -4.27 9.30 5.71
N ILE A 70 -3.91 8.24 6.41
CA ILE A 70 -4.81 7.15 6.78
C ILE A 70 -5.12 7.20 8.27
N SER A 71 -6.30 6.70 8.65
CA SER A 71 -6.65 6.51 10.05
C SER A 71 -5.83 5.39 10.69
N GLU A 72 -5.77 5.36 12.02
CA GLU A 72 -5.10 4.27 12.75
C GLU A 72 -5.72 2.91 12.44
N GLU A 73 -7.04 2.84 12.29
CA GLU A 73 -7.73 1.61 11.88
C GLU A 73 -7.27 1.15 10.50
N GLU A 74 -7.22 2.04 9.51
CA GLU A 74 -6.76 1.73 8.15
C GLU A 74 -5.28 1.34 8.14
N ARG A 75 -4.43 2.02 8.92
CA ARG A 75 -3.02 1.66 9.08
C ARG A 75 -2.87 0.24 9.63
N ASN A 76 -3.61 -0.12 10.66
CA ASN A 76 -3.56 -1.44 11.25
C ASN A 76 -4.06 -2.52 10.27
N GLN A 77 -5.10 -2.22 9.50
CA GLN A 77 -5.58 -3.12 8.45
C GLN A 77 -4.55 -3.30 7.32
N LEU A 78 -3.90 -2.23 6.88
CA LEU A 78 -2.82 -2.29 5.88
C LEU A 78 -1.60 -3.02 6.43
N ALA A 79 -1.22 -2.81 7.69
CA ALA A 79 -0.15 -3.56 8.35
C ALA A 79 -0.44 -5.06 8.35
N ALA A 80 -1.69 -5.45 8.67
CA ALA A 80 -2.11 -6.84 8.62
C ALA A 80 -1.99 -7.44 7.22
N LEU A 81 -2.39 -6.70 6.17
CA LEU A 81 -2.30 -7.16 4.77
C LEU A 81 -0.85 -7.25 4.27
N VAL A 82 -0.03 -6.25 4.58
CA VAL A 82 1.39 -6.22 4.21
C VAL A 82 2.13 -7.38 4.86
N GLY A 83 1.94 -7.57 6.17
CA GLY A 83 2.57 -8.65 6.89
C GLY A 83 2.10 -10.02 6.39
N PHE A 84 0.80 -10.20 6.16
CA PHE A 84 0.26 -11.41 5.57
C PHE A 84 0.90 -11.71 4.21
N ALA A 85 0.95 -10.73 3.32
CA ALA A 85 1.52 -10.89 1.98
C ALA A 85 3.02 -11.27 2.04
N GLN A 86 3.79 -10.61 2.92
CA GLN A 86 5.18 -10.96 3.16
C GLN A 86 5.33 -12.38 3.71
N HIS A 87 4.47 -12.78 4.67
CA HIS A 87 4.51 -14.11 5.26
C HIS A 87 4.19 -15.20 4.24
N ILE A 88 3.17 -15.03 3.40
CA ILE A 88 2.85 -15.95 2.30
C ILE A 88 4.02 -16.09 1.32
N LYS A 89 4.70 -14.98 0.97
CA LYS A 89 5.92 -15.04 0.16
C LYS A 89 7.03 -15.84 0.84
N ASN A 90 7.23 -15.64 2.13
CA ASN A 90 8.23 -16.37 2.89
C ASN A 90 7.91 -17.87 2.94
N ILE A 91 6.66 -18.27 3.18
CA ILE A 91 6.22 -19.68 3.11
C ILE A 91 6.51 -20.24 1.71
N ARG A 92 6.15 -19.51 0.65
CA ARG A 92 6.43 -19.95 -0.72
C ARG A 92 7.92 -20.15 -0.97
N ASN A 93 8.77 -19.25 -0.50
CA ASN A 93 10.22 -19.37 -0.64
C ASN A 93 10.78 -20.57 0.15
N GLN A 94 10.10 -20.98 1.23
CA GLN A 94 10.46 -22.17 2.00
C GLN A 94 10.06 -23.47 1.32
N THR A 95 9.15 -23.46 0.34
CA THR A 95 8.67 -24.66 -0.36
C THR A 95 9.44 -24.99 -1.64
N ILE A 96 10.51 -24.25 -1.97
CA ILE A 96 11.34 -24.51 -3.15
C ILE A 96 12.05 -25.86 -2.99
N SER A 97 11.96 -26.72 -4.01
CA SER A 97 12.62 -28.03 -4.03
C SER A 97 14.14 -27.88 -4.00
N GLY A 98 14.83 -28.82 -3.32
CA GLY A 98 16.30 -28.85 -3.22
C GLY A 98 16.86 -28.09 -2.02
N ARG A 99 16.05 -27.59 -1.10
CA ARG A 99 16.54 -27.05 0.19
C ARG A 99 17.04 -28.17 1.10
N MET A 100 18.16 -27.90 1.79
CA MET A 100 18.73 -28.87 2.74
C MET A 100 17.90 -29.02 4.04
N ASN A 101 17.09 -28.01 4.39
CA ASN A 101 16.19 -28.03 5.54
C ASN A 101 14.72 -28.00 5.07
N THR A 102 14.00 -29.09 5.32
CA THR A 102 12.54 -29.15 5.23
C THR A 102 11.97 -28.78 6.61
N SER A 103 11.90 -27.50 6.92
CA SER A 103 11.10 -27.06 8.07
C SER A 103 9.62 -27.22 7.74
N GLU A 104 8.83 -27.67 8.72
CA GLU A 104 7.37 -27.66 8.64
C GLU A 104 6.89 -26.26 8.24
N ARG A 105 5.78 -26.21 7.50
CA ARG A 105 5.17 -24.93 7.12
C ARG A 105 4.85 -24.16 8.39
N ASN A 106 5.59 -23.09 8.63
CA ASN A 106 5.29 -22.22 9.75
C ASN A 106 4.06 -21.39 9.38
N THR A 107 2.92 -21.67 9.99
CA THR A 107 1.67 -20.93 9.81
C THR A 107 1.66 -19.62 10.58
N ASP A 108 2.58 -19.48 11.53
CA ASP A 108 2.70 -18.34 12.40
C ASP A 108 3.94 -17.51 12.04
N GLY A 109 3.81 -16.20 12.06
CA GLY A 109 4.91 -15.27 11.77
C GLY A 109 4.86 -14.05 12.66
N GLU A 110 6.05 -13.58 13.05
CA GLU A 110 6.20 -12.32 13.78
C GLU A 110 7.05 -11.37 12.95
N TYR A 111 6.55 -10.15 12.76
CA TYR A 111 7.23 -9.12 11.98
C TYR A 111 7.06 -7.75 12.61
N PHE A 112 7.95 -6.85 12.22
CA PHE A 112 7.85 -5.43 12.47
C PHE A 112 7.71 -4.70 11.14
N ILE A 113 6.73 -3.83 11.04
CA ILE A 113 6.50 -3.01 9.84
C ILE A 113 6.76 -1.57 10.18
N LYS A 114 7.59 -0.92 9.39
CA LYS A 114 7.85 0.51 9.51
C LYS A 114 6.97 1.26 8.52
N PHE A 115 5.98 1.99 9.02
CA PHE A 115 5.22 2.99 8.27
C PHE A 115 5.80 4.37 8.60
N GLU A 116 6.22 5.11 7.57
CA GLU A 116 6.92 6.38 7.77
C GLU A 116 8.02 6.23 8.83
N ASP A 117 7.83 6.81 10.02
CA ASP A 117 8.78 6.72 11.14
C ASP A 117 8.29 5.85 12.32
N GLN A 118 7.14 5.18 12.17
CA GLN A 118 6.55 4.37 13.24
C GLN A 118 6.68 2.87 12.98
N TRP A 119 7.17 2.16 13.98
CA TRP A 119 7.22 0.70 13.97
C TRP A 119 5.93 0.12 14.54
N VAL A 120 5.34 -0.82 13.83
CA VAL A 120 4.16 -1.58 14.21
C VAL A 120 4.57 -3.04 14.33
N ALA A 121 4.32 -3.66 15.49
CA ALA A 121 4.56 -5.08 15.70
C ALA A 121 3.35 -5.89 15.23
N ILE A 122 3.59 -6.97 14.49
CA ILE A 122 2.52 -7.84 14.03
C ILE A 122 2.83 -9.30 14.32
N LYS A 123 1.79 -10.04 14.72
CA LYS A 123 1.81 -11.51 14.85
C LYS A 123 0.72 -12.06 13.94
N ILE A 124 1.13 -12.97 13.07
CA ILE A 124 0.26 -13.52 12.02
C ILE A 124 0.00 -14.99 12.34
N GLN A 125 -1.27 -15.39 12.22
CA GLN A 125 -1.70 -16.76 12.26
C GLN A 125 -2.56 -17.05 11.04
N ILE A 126 -2.08 -17.94 10.17
CA ILE A 126 -2.80 -18.32 8.95
C ILE A 126 -3.77 -19.43 9.28
N GLY A 127 -5.07 -19.18 9.07
CA GLY A 127 -6.13 -20.17 9.13
C GLY A 127 -6.56 -20.64 7.75
N ASP A 128 -7.35 -21.70 7.69
CA ASP A 128 -7.83 -22.28 6.43
C ASP A 128 -8.83 -21.38 5.67
N HIS A 129 -9.65 -20.63 6.40
CA HIS A 129 -10.68 -19.75 5.82
C HIS A 129 -10.53 -18.29 6.27
N GLU A 130 -10.13 -18.07 7.50
CA GLU A 130 -9.97 -16.77 8.11
C GLU A 130 -8.58 -16.64 8.69
N HIS A 131 -7.91 -15.53 8.42
CA HIS A 131 -6.59 -15.24 8.95
C HIS A 131 -6.71 -14.30 10.13
N THR A 132 -5.88 -14.52 11.14
CA THR A 132 -5.82 -13.66 12.32
C THR A 132 -4.47 -12.96 12.36
N VAL A 133 -4.51 -11.65 12.55
CA VAL A 133 -3.31 -10.82 12.75
C VAL A 133 -3.52 -9.97 13.98
N ILE A 134 -2.54 -9.99 14.88
CA ILE A 134 -2.49 -9.08 16.02
C ILE A 134 -1.54 -7.96 15.61
N VAL A 135 -2.04 -6.74 15.59
CA VAL A 135 -1.30 -5.52 15.27
C VAL A 135 -1.16 -4.74 16.57
N ASP A 136 0.07 -4.64 17.08
CA ASP A 136 0.35 -4.23 18.46
C ASP A 136 -0.54 -5.03 19.44
N ASP A 137 -1.58 -4.42 20.02
CA ASP A 137 -2.52 -5.09 20.94
C ASP A 137 -3.89 -5.35 20.33
N THR A 138 -4.09 -5.01 19.03
CA THR A 138 -5.38 -5.13 18.35
C THR A 138 -5.45 -6.39 17.51
N GLN A 139 -6.40 -7.27 17.83
CA GLN A 139 -6.66 -8.46 17.03
C GLN A 139 -7.56 -8.13 15.83
N LEU A 140 -7.07 -8.40 14.64
CA LEU A 140 -7.79 -8.26 13.38
C LEU A 140 -8.01 -9.64 12.75
N LYS A 141 -9.22 -9.85 12.21
CA LYS A 141 -9.56 -11.04 11.45
C LYS A 141 -10.00 -10.64 10.06
N PHE A 142 -9.54 -11.37 9.05
CA PHE A 142 -9.90 -11.10 7.68
C PHE A 142 -9.89 -12.37 6.82
N VAL A 143 -10.58 -12.27 5.70
CA VAL A 143 -10.63 -13.30 4.66
C VAL A 143 -10.07 -12.72 3.38
N THR A 144 -9.18 -13.45 2.74
CA THR A 144 -8.62 -13.10 1.43
C THR A 144 -8.34 -14.36 0.62
N SER A 145 -8.45 -14.25 -0.69
CA SER A 145 -8.02 -15.26 -1.66
C SER A 145 -6.71 -14.89 -2.36
N TRP A 146 -6.06 -13.83 -1.91
CA TRP A 146 -4.84 -13.29 -2.54
C TRP A 146 -3.71 -14.31 -2.61
N LYS A 147 -3.01 -14.28 -3.72
CA LYS A 147 -1.79 -15.08 -3.97
C LYS A 147 -0.65 -14.15 -4.39
N PRO A 148 0.62 -14.56 -4.21
CA PRO A 148 1.78 -13.75 -4.61
C PRO A 148 1.88 -13.39 -6.09
N SER A 149 1.03 -13.98 -6.94
CA SER A 149 0.89 -13.63 -8.37
C SER A 149 -0.09 -12.51 -8.63
N ASP A 150 -0.93 -12.18 -7.64
CA ASP A 150 -2.00 -11.21 -7.82
C ASP A 150 -1.45 -9.81 -7.54
N ALA A 151 -1.80 -8.90 -8.40
CA ALA A 151 -1.33 -7.53 -8.36
C ALA A 151 -1.94 -6.73 -7.23
N LEU A 152 -3.23 -6.96 -6.95
CA LEU A 152 -3.98 -6.29 -5.90
C LEU A 152 -4.32 -7.28 -4.79
N ILE A 153 -4.15 -6.86 -3.54
CA ILE A 153 -4.67 -7.60 -2.40
C ILE A 153 -6.06 -7.08 -2.04
N SER A 154 -7.04 -7.99 -2.09
CA SER A 154 -8.40 -7.71 -1.64
C SER A 154 -8.69 -8.57 -0.42
N ALA A 155 -9.16 -7.95 0.66
CA ALA A 155 -9.48 -8.62 1.90
C ALA A 155 -10.74 -8.05 2.55
N SER A 156 -11.50 -8.91 3.18
CA SER A 156 -12.72 -8.52 3.91
C SER A 156 -12.48 -8.54 5.41
N PHE A 157 -12.52 -7.35 6.03
CA PHE A 157 -12.48 -7.14 7.47
C PHE A 157 -13.91 -6.83 7.96
N ASN A 158 -14.50 -7.67 8.80
CA ASN A 158 -15.84 -7.43 9.35
C ASN A 158 -16.88 -7.00 8.29
N LYS A 159 -16.88 -7.65 7.12
CA LYS A 159 -17.75 -7.35 5.95
C LYS A 159 -17.42 -6.05 5.20
N LYS A 160 -16.38 -5.32 5.61
CA LYS A 160 -15.84 -4.17 4.87
C LYS A 160 -14.69 -4.67 3.99
N ASN A 161 -14.80 -4.46 2.69
CA ASN A 161 -13.75 -4.85 1.75
C ASN A 161 -12.68 -3.75 1.64
N ILE A 162 -11.43 -4.18 1.68
CA ILE A 162 -10.25 -3.33 1.48
C ILE A 162 -9.50 -3.88 0.28
N VAL A 163 -9.18 -3.01 -0.65
CA VAL A 163 -8.34 -3.31 -1.81
C VAL A 163 -7.12 -2.41 -1.75
N ALA A 164 -5.94 -3.01 -1.79
CA ALA A 164 -4.68 -2.27 -1.79
C ALA A 164 -3.74 -2.83 -2.87
N ASN A 165 -2.91 -1.97 -3.43
CA ASN A 165 -1.85 -2.35 -4.33
C ASN A 165 -0.56 -2.51 -3.52
N LEU A 166 0.02 -3.71 -3.54
CA LEU A 166 1.27 -4.03 -2.86
C LEU A 166 2.35 -4.35 -3.88
N ARG A 167 3.34 -3.47 -4.01
CA ARG A 167 4.48 -3.68 -4.90
C ARG A 167 5.72 -4.01 -4.09
N PHE A 168 6.22 -5.23 -4.26
CA PHE A 168 7.45 -5.69 -3.61
C PHE A 168 8.66 -5.15 -4.38
N GLN A 169 9.49 -4.39 -3.70
CA GLN A 169 10.72 -3.80 -4.21
C GLN A 169 11.90 -4.20 -3.32
N ASP A 170 13.12 -3.93 -3.76
CA ASP A 170 14.32 -4.24 -2.97
C ASP A 170 14.39 -3.42 -1.67
N GLU A 171 13.85 -2.21 -1.69
CA GLU A 171 13.85 -1.28 -0.56
C GLU A 171 12.71 -1.53 0.44
N GLY A 172 11.68 -2.30 0.05
CA GLY A 172 10.50 -2.55 0.87
C GLY A 172 9.26 -2.89 0.05
N ILE A 173 8.10 -2.70 0.62
CA ILE A 173 6.82 -2.92 -0.02
C ILE A 173 6.13 -1.57 -0.20
N THR A 174 5.97 -1.13 -1.44
CA THR A 174 5.15 0.05 -1.72
C THR A 174 3.68 -0.31 -1.56
N VAL A 175 2.99 0.47 -0.73
CA VAL A 175 1.56 0.33 -0.42
C VAL A 175 0.83 1.51 -1.01
N GLU A 176 -0.12 1.24 -1.91
CA GLU A 176 -1.05 2.25 -2.42
C GLU A 176 -2.47 1.88 -1.97
N TYR A 177 -3.13 2.81 -1.30
CA TYR A 177 -4.49 2.61 -0.79
C TYR A 177 -5.22 3.95 -0.74
N ARG A 178 -6.25 4.14 -1.55
CA ARG A 178 -7.15 5.31 -1.52
C ARG A 178 -6.44 6.67 -1.46
N GLY A 179 -5.37 6.84 -2.21
CA GLY A 179 -4.55 8.04 -2.21
C GLY A 179 -3.38 8.03 -1.22
N PHE A 180 -3.36 7.12 -0.25
CA PHE A 180 -2.19 6.86 0.58
C PHE A 180 -1.12 6.16 -0.25
N LEU A 181 0.12 6.60 -0.10
CA LEU A 181 1.28 6.04 -0.77
C LEU A 181 2.46 6.05 0.19
N ASP A 182 2.96 4.88 0.54
CA ASP A 182 4.16 4.73 1.37
C ASP A 182 4.96 3.51 0.94
N THR A 183 6.27 3.51 1.23
CA THR A 183 7.13 2.34 1.08
C THR A 183 7.52 1.83 2.46
N VAL A 184 6.85 0.76 2.86
CA VAL A 184 7.00 0.16 4.18
C VAL A 184 8.09 -0.91 4.19
N VAL A 185 8.85 -0.96 5.26
CA VAL A 185 9.85 -1.99 5.50
C VAL A 185 9.26 -3.05 6.42
N VAL A 186 9.37 -4.31 6.02
CA VAL A 186 8.94 -5.46 6.82
C VAL A 186 10.17 -6.26 7.23
N CYS A 187 10.40 -6.42 8.51
CA CYS A 187 11.56 -7.11 9.04
C CYS A 187 11.23 -7.97 10.27
N ASN A 188 12.12 -8.89 10.59
CA ASN A 188 12.10 -9.62 11.85
C ASN A 188 12.76 -8.80 12.97
N GLU A 189 12.77 -9.32 14.20
CA GLU A 189 13.32 -8.62 15.36
C GLU A 189 14.80 -8.27 15.18
N THR A 190 15.60 -9.20 14.69
CA THR A 190 17.04 -9.00 14.46
C THR A 190 17.28 -7.92 13.39
N GLU A 191 16.53 -7.97 12.29
CA GLU A 191 16.61 -6.98 11.22
C GLU A 191 16.20 -5.60 11.72
N LYS A 192 15.14 -5.50 12.54
CA LYS A 192 14.72 -4.25 13.18
C LYS A 192 15.84 -3.67 14.07
N GLU A 193 16.52 -4.51 14.85
CA GLU A 193 17.66 -4.04 15.65
C GLU A 193 18.81 -3.52 14.81
N LEU A 194 19.06 -4.15 13.66
CA LEU A 194 20.10 -3.75 12.72
C LEU A 194 19.74 -2.51 11.92
N PHE A 195 18.43 -2.23 11.76
CA PHE A 195 17.95 -1.08 10.99
C PHE A 195 18.51 0.27 11.47
N LYS A 196 18.79 0.41 12.77
CA LYS A 196 19.44 1.61 13.37
C LYS A 196 20.85 1.90 12.83
N PHE A 197 21.50 0.92 12.19
CA PHE A 197 22.83 1.09 11.61
C PHE A 197 22.79 1.44 10.12
N ILE A 198 21.60 1.43 9.50
CA ILE A 198 21.44 1.88 8.12
C ILE A 198 21.63 3.39 8.11
N LYS A 199 22.66 3.83 7.40
CA LYS A 199 22.90 5.26 7.20
C LYS A 199 21.93 5.78 6.14
N GLU A 200 21.33 6.93 6.42
CA GLU A 200 20.59 7.64 5.38
C GLU A 200 21.54 7.96 4.23
N PRO A 201 21.12 7.72 2.96
CA PRO A 201 21.94 8.08 1.82
C PRO A 201 22.19 9.59 1.84
N GLU A 202 23.46 10.00 1.76
CA GLU A 202 23.80 11.41 1.61
C GLU A 202 23.14 11.96 0.35
N ALA A 203 22.49 13.11 0.46
CA ALA A 203 21.92 13.78 -0.70
C ALA A 203 23.02 14.00 -1.75
N ILE A 204 22.81 13.51 -2.97
CA ILE A 204 23.77 13.69 -4.05
C ILE A 204 23.93 15.18 -4.30
N ASP A 205 25.14 15.71 -4.07
CA ASP A 205 25.47 17.10 -4.40
C ASP A 205 25.43 17.29 -5.92
N THR A 206 24.27 17.74 -6.40
CA THR A 206 24.06 18.02 -7.84
C THR A 206 24.62 19.38 -8.28
N SER A 207 25.18 20.18 -7.36
CA SER A 207 25.70 21.51 -7.69
C SER A 207 26.85 21.49 -8.70
N LYS A 208 27.54 20.35 -8.80
CA LYS A 208 28.66 20.12 -9.72
C LYS A 208 28.26 19.48 -11.06
N PHE A 209 26.99 19.18 -11.24
CA PHE A 209 26.49 18.51 -12.43
C PHE A 209 25.51 19.40 -13.19
N LEU A 210 25.69 19.49 -14.50
CA LEU A 210 24.71 20.09 -15.38
C LEU A 210 23.65 19.01 -15.70
N LEU A 211 22.52 19.08 -15.01
CA LEU A 211 21.42 18.14 -15.22
C LEU A 211 20.65 18.54 -16.48
N CYS A 212 20.50 17.59 -17.41
CA CYS A 212 19.63 17.79 -18.57
C CYS A 212 18.17 17.69 -18.09
N PRO A 213 17.34 18.73 -18.34
CA PRO A 213 15.94 18.74 -17.89
C PRO A 213 15.03 17.78 -18.67
N MET A 214 15.54 17.24 -19.78
CA MET A 214 14.82 16.26 -20.60
C MET A 214 15.76 15.09 -20.92
N PRO A 215 15.26 13.83 -20.87
CA PRO A 215 16.00 12.72 -21.42
C PRO A 215 16.19 12.94 -22.92
N GLY A 216 17.45 12.90 -23.34
CA GLY A 216 17.83 13.02 -24.76
C GLY A 216 17.57 11.71 -25.52
#